data_28ebef883b043da730f72b15d0a7eb82
#
_entry.id   28ebef883b043da730f72b15d0a7eb82
#
_cell.length_a   1.000
_cell.length_b   1.000
_cell.length_c   1.000
_cell.angle_alpha   90.00
_cell.angle_beta   90.00
_cell.angle_gamma   90.00
#
_symmetry.space_group_name_H-M   'P 1'
#
loop_
_entity.id
_entity.type
_entity.pdbx_description
1 polymer ?
#
loop_
_entity_poly.entity_id
_entity_poly.type
_entity_poly.pdbx_seq_one_letter_code
_entity_poly.pdbx_strand_id
1 'polypeptide(L)'
;MHYLKINDSDKKKIGYLIHLYRTQQFKHLSQNSFLLNEYNEPICTRQTLSKIEQGVIIKNDSIYEELLKKVNLKFNTDYCIEEFLPTSIFSDLLNACDYYNLEKLISISESYIKQLNPFKEYIFFHEYYECFKWIYTYYSSFELPTLQSTEYIISLKNIINSNLYEVMIDLVFKKRTISGIYDFSYFDFKNSNSMINRGNHMMILYNQSKLSEMLDYCQDLEEEYSSKNNYIRLLDIYSLKGFAFSNTEKEKFE
;
A
#
# COMPACT_ATOMS: atom_id res chain seq x y z
N MET A 1 -21.43 26.96 15.08
CA MET A 1 -20.41 25.89 15.07
C MET A 1 -21.05 24.67 14.42
N HIS A 2 -20.67 24.33 13.18
CA HIS A 2 -21.05 23.07 12.60
C HIS A 2 -20.18 22.00 13.28
N TYR A 3 -20.78 21.17 14.14
CA TYR A 3 -20.12 19.99 14.66
C TYR A 3 -19.99 18.99 13.50
N LEU A 4 -18.78 18.77 13.05
CA LEU A 4 -18.43 17.69 12.12
C LEU A 4 -18.89 16.37 12.74
N LYS A 5 -19.84 15.69 12.12
CA LYS A 5 -20.29 14.37 12.57
C LYS A 5 -19.52 13.31 11.82
N ILE A 6 -18.46 12.80 12.44
CA ILE A 6 -17.66 11.70 11.88
C ILE A 6 -18.45 10.39 12.05
N ASN A 7 -18.66 9.66 10.97
CA ASN A 7 -19.32 8.35 11.05
C ASN A 7 -18.43 7.29 11.71
N ASP A 8 -19.02 6.20 12.17
CA ASP A 8 -18.32 5.18 12.94
C ASP A 8 -17.25 4.43 12.14
N SER A 9 -17.45 4.26 10.83
CA SER A 9 -16.46 3.64 9.93
C SER A 9 -15.22 4.51 9.82
N ASP A 10 -15.42 5.81 9.57
CA ASP A 10 -14.31 6.76 9.46
C ASP A 10 -13.57 6.93 10.78
N LYS A 11 -14.26 6.95 11.92
CA LYS A 11 -13.61 6.97 13.24
C LYS A 11 -12.65 5.82 13.43
N LYS A 12 -13.02 4.62 13.01
CA LYS A 12 -12.13 3.44 13.08
C LYS A 12 -10.90 3.61 12.20
N LYS A 13 -11.09 4.03 10.95
CA LYS A 13 -9.99 4.26 10.00
C LYS A 13 -9.07 5.40 10.49
N ILE A 14 -9.65 6.50 10.97
CA ILE A 14 -8.92 7.63 11.56
C ILE A 14 -8.08 7.16 12.76
N GLY A 15 -8.67 6.40 13.67
CA GLY A 15 -7.96 5.87 14.84
C GLY A 15 -6.75 5.03 14.45
N TYR A 16 -6.90 4.18 13.45
CA TYR A 16 -5.82 3.38 12.92
C TYR A 16 -4.72 4.26 12.27
N LEU A 17 -5.09 5.24 11.47
CA LEU A 17 -4.14 6.17 10.85
C LEU A 17 -3.41 7.04 11.89
N ILE A 18 -4.10 7.50 12.95
CA ILE A 18 -3.47 8.21 14.08
C ILE A 18 -2.39 7.34 14.72
N HIS A 19 -2.69 6.06 14.98
CA HIS A 19 -1.69 5.12 15.49
C HIS A 19 -0.48 5.03 14.57
N LEU A 20 -0.72 4.87 13.28
CA LEU A 20 0.31 4.75 12.26
C LEU A 20 1.21 6.01 12.21
N TYR A 21 0.63 7.19 12.12
CA TYR A 21 1.37 8.45 12.11
C TYR A 21 2.16 8.65 13.39
N ARG A 22 1.54 8.42 14.56
CA ARG A 22 2.23 8.56 15.85
C ARG A 22 3.43 7.64 15.97
N THR A 23 3.29 6.37 15.57
CA THR A 23 4.37 5.39 15.73
C THR A 23 5.47 5.51 14.68
N GLN A 24 5.17 6.07 13.51
CA GLN A 24 6.16 6.22 12.44
C GLN A 24 6.76 7.63 12.34
N GLN A 25 5.93 8.67 12.35
CA GLN A 25 6.41 10.05 12.16
C GLN A 25 6.72 10.73 13.49
N PHE A 26 5.96 10.44 14.54
CA PHE A 26 6.09 11.07 15.85
C PHE A 26 6.70 10.12 16.91
N LYS A 27 7.43 9.08 16.48
CA LYS A 27 8.07 8.10 17.37
C LYS A 27 9.03 8.70 18.39
N HIS A 28 9.54 9.91 18.13
CA HIS A 28 10.41 10.66 19.03
C HIS A 28 9.64 11.31 20.19
N LEU A 29 8.31 11.42 20.11
CA LEU A 29 7.47 11.95 21.16
C LEU A 29 6.99 10.83 22.09
N SER A 30 7.02 11.10 23.40
CA SER A 30 6.29 10.25 24.34
C SER A 30 4.78 10.32 24.05
N GLN A 31 4.04 9.28 24.43
CA GLN A 31 2.57 9.30 24.29
C GLN A 31 1.92 10.49 25.00
N ASN A 32 2.47 10.91 26.14
CA ASN A 32 1.99 12.10 26.84
C ASN A 32 2.25 13.38 26.03
N SER A 33 3.47 13.55 25.49
CA SER A 33 3.80 14.74 24.70
C SER A 33 2.98 14.79 23.39
N PHE A 34 2.67 13.64 22.80
CA PHE A 34 1.78 13.56 21.64
C PHE A 34 0.36 14.04 21.96
N LEU A 35 -0.14 13.74 23.16
CA LEU A 35 -1.50 14.08 23.60
C LEU A 35 -1.69 15.56 24.02
N LEU A 36 -0.66 16.38 24.06
CA LEU A 36 -0.81 17.80 24.36
C LEU A 36 -1.19 18.59 23.09
N ASN A 37 -2.22 19.44 23.17
CA ASN A 37 -2.58 20.38 22.13
C ASN A 37 -1.57 21.55 22.04
N GLU A 38 -1.84 22.54 21.20
CA GLU A 38 -1.01 23.75 21.04
C GLU A 38 -0.92 24.63 22.30
N TYR A 39 -1.88 24.50 23.20
CA TYR A 39 -1.94 25.20 24.48
C TYR A 39 -1.35 24.41 25.65
N ASN A 40 -0.69 23.26 25.38
CA ASN A 40 -0.21 22.30 26.38
C ASN A 40 -1.31 21.67 27.25
N GLU A 41 -2.55 21.64 26.77
CA GLU A 41 -3.66 20.97 27.43
C GLU A 41 -3.84 19.55 26.86
N PRO A 42 -4.24 18.56 27.69
CA PRO A 42 -4.41 17.20 27.21
C PRO A 42 -5.63 17.07 26.29
N ILE A 43 -5.45 16.61 25.06
CA ILE A 43 -6.51 16.29 24.08
C ILE A 43 -7.43 15.19 24.66
N CYS A 44 -6.84 14.16 25.21
CA CYS A 44 -7.55 13.08 25.89
C CYS A 44 -6.59 12.29 26.81
N THR A 45 -7.13 11.29 27.52
CA THR A 45 -6.29 10.40 28.34
C THR A 45 -5.56 9.37 27.47
N ARG A 46 -4.45 8.80 27.96
CA ARG A 46 -3.74 7.68 27.31
C ARG A 46 -4.67 6.49 27.03
N GLN A 47 -5.56 6.18 27.96
CA GLN A 47 -6.54 5.09 27.77
C GLN A 47 -7.50 5.40 26.62
N THR A 48 -7.94 6.65 26.48
CA THR A 48 -8.80 7.08 25.39
C THR A 48 -8.07 6.99 24.06
N LEU A 49 -6.82 7.46 23.98
CA LEU A 49 -6.00 7.33 22.77
C LEU A 49 -5.83 5.86 22.38
N SER A 50 -5.44 4.99 23.33
CA SER A 50 -5.27 3.56 23.07
C SER A 50 -6.56 2.91 22.55
N LYS A 51 -7.73 3.29 23.08
CA LYS A 51 -9.03 2.82 22.57
C LYS A 51 -9.26 3.27 21.14
N ILE A 52 -9.00 4.54 20.82
CA ILE A 52 -9.14 5.11 19.47
C ILE A 52 -8.24 4.34 18.50
N GLU A 53 -6.97 4.15 18.85
CA GLU A 53 -5.98 3.44 18.03
C GLU A 53 -6.33 1.96 17.80
N GLN A 54 -7.10 1.36 18.71
CA GLN A 54 -7.64 0.00 18.58
C GLN A 54 -8.98 -0.05 17.83
N GLY A 55 -9.46 1.08 17.31
CA GLY A 55 -10.72 1.17 16.58
C GLY A 55 -11.97 1.20 17.48
N VAL A 56 -11.82 1.41 18.78
CA VAL A 56 -12.96 1.63 19.68
C VAL A 56 -13.49 3.04 19.48
N ILE A 57 -14.78 3.14 19.16
CA ILE A 57 -15.43 4.41 18.83
C ILE A 57 -15.65 5.24 20.09
N ILE A 58 -15.15 6.47 20.07
CA ILE A 58 -15.42 7.48 21.09
C ILE A 58 -16.50 8.44 20.56
N LYS A 59 -17.49 8.77 21.37
CA LYS A 59 -18.62 9.62 20.95
C LYS A 59 -18.23 11.08 20.67
N ASN A 60 -17.18 11.56 21.32
CA ASN A 60 -16.74 12.96 21.19
C ASN A 60 -15.85 13.13 19.95
N ASP A 61 -16.41 13.71 18.89
CA ASP A 61 -15.76 13.92 17.60
C ASP A 61 -14.61 14.93 17.69
N SER A 62 -14.67 15.91 18.63
CA SER A 62 -13.62 16.90 18.80
C SER A 62 -12.26 16.28 19.17
N ILE A 63 -12.25 15.12 19.81
CA ILE A 63 -11.01 14.40 20.13
C ILE A 63 -10.32 13.94 18.84
N TYR A 64 -11.07 13.43 17.88
CA TYR A 64 -10.52 13.01 16.58
C TYR A 64 -9.98 14.21 15.80
N GLU A 65 -10.70 15.33 15.79
CA GLU A 65 -10.26 16.57 15.15
C GLU A 65 -8.93 17.08 15.73
N GLU A 66 -8.80 17.11 17.05
CA GLU A 66 -7.57 17.56 17.71
C GLU A 66 -6.40 16.58 17.47
N LEU A 67 -6.65 15.28 17.47
CA LEU A 67 -5.64 14.29 17.14
C LEU A 67 -5.20 14.38 15.68
N LEU A 68 -6.12 14.68 14.75
CA LEU A 68 -5.79 14.92 13.34
C LEU A 68 -4.94 16.19 13.15
N LYS A 69 -5.28 17.28 13.84
CA LYS A 69 -4.44 18.49 13.84
C LYS A 69 -3.01 18.18 14.31
N LYS A 70 -2.86 17.29 15.29
CA LYS A 70 -1.54 16.89 15.80
C LYS A 70 -0.66 16.22 14.75
N VAL A 71 -1.27 15.55 13.78
CA VAL A 71 -0.58 14.92 12.64
C VAL A 71 -0.64 15.79 11.36
N ASN A 72 -1.00 17.07 11.50
CA ASN A 72 -1.14 18.05 10.42
C ASN A 72 -2.16 17.65 9.33
N LEU A 73 -3.19 16.90 9.72
CA LEU A 73 -4.30 16.52 8.84
C LEU A 73 -5.61 17.11 9.31
N LYS A 74 -6.57 17.18 8.39
CA LYS A 74 -7.93 17.66 8.59
C LYS A 74 -8.91 16.54 8.21
N PHE A 75 -10.12 16.61 8.72
CA PHE A 75 -11.25 15.82 8.25
C PHE A 75 -12.36 16.76 7.79
N ASN A 76 -13.03 16.41 6.71
CA ASN A 76 -14.19 17.15 6.23
C ASN A 76 -15.24 16.14 5.76
N THR A 77 -16.47 16.26 6.29
CA THR A 77 -17.62 15.44 5.90
C THR A 77 -18.19 15.78 4.53
N ASP A 78 -17.86 16.95 3.99
CA ASP A 78 -18.36 17.40 2.70
C ASP A 78 -17.59 16.80 1.51
N TYR A 79 -16.46 16.13 1.81
CA TYR A 79 -15.62 15.50 0.80
C TYR A 79 -15.64 13.99 0.96
N CYS A 80 -16.22 13.30 -0.02
CA CYS A 80 -16.23 11.85 -0.12
C CYS A 80 -15.17 11.41 -1.14
N ILE A 81 -14.22 10.60 -0.72
CA ILE A 81 -13.11 10.16 -1.60
C ILE A 81 -13.63 9.37 -2.80
N GLU A 82 -14.74 8.64 -2.65
CA GLU A 82 -15.37 7.84 -3.70
C GLU A 82 -15.93 8.70 -4.84
N GLU A 83 -16.29 9.95 -4.57
CA GLU A 83 -16.73 10.90 -5.60
C GLU A 83 -15.55 11.41 -6.45
N PHE A 84 -14.36 11.48 -5.87
CA PHE A 84 -13.13 11.89 -6.55
C PHE A 84 -12.45 10.74 -7.28
N LEU A 85 -12.55 9.54 -6.74
CA LEU A 85 -11.83 8.35 -7.21
C LEU A 85 -12.84 7.24 -7.56
N PRO A 86 -13.40 7.23 -8.78
CA PRO A 86 -14.30 6.17 -9.21
C PRO A 86 -13.59 4.80 -9.21
N THR A 87 -14.27 3.76 -8.78
CA THR A 87 -13.72 2.41 -8.60
C THR A 87 -13.03 1.86 -9.87
N SER A 88 -13.50 2.26 -11.06
CA SER A 88 -12.92 1.86 -12.34
C SER A 88 -11.45 2.23 -12.50
N ILE A 89 -11.02 3.36 -11.92
CA ILE A 89 -9.63 3.82 -11.98
C ILE A 89 -8.66 2.82 -11.35
N PHE A 90 -9.05 2.22 -10.23
CA PHE A 90 -8.19 1.26 -9.55
C PHE A 90 -8.05 -0.04 -10.35
N SER A 91 -9.11 -0.44 -11.06
CA SER A 91 -9.06 -1.58 -11.99
C SER A 91 -8.20 -1.25 -13.21
N ASP A 92 -8.29 -0.03 -13.74
CA ASP A 92 -7.46 0.44 -14.84
C ASP A 92 -5.98 0.50 -14.44
N LEU A 93 -5.68 0.97 -13.23
CA LEU A 93 -4.32 1.05 -12.70
C LEU A 93 -3.73 -0.35 -12.50
N LEU A 94 -4.49 -1.27 -11.90
CA LEU A 94 -4.07 -2.66 -11.71
C LEU A 94 -3.81 -3.36 -13.05
N ASN A 95 -4.73 -3.22 -14.01
CA ASN A 95 -4.56 -3.76 -15.35
C ASN A 95 -3.32 -3.17 -16.04
N ALA A 96 -3.10 -1.85 -15.92
CA ALA A 96 -1.90 -1.23 -16.49
C ALA A 96 -0.61 -1.77 -15.84
N CYS A 97 -0.63 -2.08 -14.55
CA CYS A 97 0.47 -2.70 -13.84
C CYS A 97 0.71 -4.16 -14.32
N ASP A 98 -0.35 -4.95 -14.40
CA ASP A 98 -0.30 -6.35 -14.81
C ASP A 98 0.21 -6.52 -16.26
N TYR A 99 -0.15 -5.61 -17.16
CA TYR A 99 0.29 -5.60 -18.56
C TYR A 99 1.51 -4.71 -18.84
N TYR A 100 2.14 -4.15 -17.79
CA TYR A 100 3.31 -3.28 -17.88
C TYR A 100 3.13 -2.06 -18.80
N ASN A 101 1.93 -1.48 -18.78
CA ASN A 101 1.61 -0.29 -19.57
C ASN A 101 2.08 0.99 -18.83
N LEU A 102 3.36 1.34 -19.03
CA LEU A 102 4.01 2.47 -18.34
C LEU A 102 3.33 3.80 -18.64
N GLU A 103 2.97 4.06 -19.89
CA GLU A 103 2.29 5.31 -20.28
C GLU A 103 0.97 5.48 -19.49
N LYS A 104 0.17 4.42 -19.42
CA LYS A 104 -1.11 4.45 -18.69
C LYS A 104 -0.89 4.63 -17.18
N LEU A 105 0.10 3.95 -16.59
CA LEU A 105 0.45 4.09 -15.18
C LEU A 105 0.87 5.52 -14.83
N ILE A 106 1.75 6.11 -15.63
CA ILE A 106 2.23 7.49 -15.45
C ILE A 106 1.08 8.48 -15.64
N SER A 107 0.30 8.35 -16.73
CA SER A 107 -0.79 9.27 -17.05
C SER A 107 -1.89 9.27 -15.99
N ILE A 108 -2.35 8.09 -15.54
CA ILE A 108 -3.35 7.98 -14.47
C ILE A 108 -2.80 8.62 -13.19
N SER A 109 -1.58 8.25 -12.79
CA SER A 109 -1.01 8.73 -11.53
C SER A 109 -0.80 10.24 -11.54
N GLU A 110 -0.27 10.81 -12.61
CA GLU A 110 -0.09 12.25 -12.76
C GLU A 110 -1.41 13.02 -12.69
N SER A 111 -2.44 12.50 -13.37
CA SER A 111 -3.78 13.10 -13.36
C SER A 111 -4.36 13.18 -11.95
N TYR A 112 -4.27 12.05 -11.19
CA TYR A 112 -4.81 12.01 -9.83
C TYR A 112 -3.96 12.75 -8.81
N ILE A 113 -2.64 12.83 -8.97
CA ILE A 113 -1.81 13.73 -8.17
C ILE A 113 -2.30 15.18 -8.31
N LYS A 114 -2.55 15.65 -9.55
CA LYS A 114 -3.05 17.01 -9.79
C LYS A 114 -4.43 17.23 -9.17
N GLN A 115 -5.34 16.26 -9.32
CA GLN A 115 -6.70 16.33 -8.79
C GLN A 115 -6.74 16.32 -7.26
N LEU A 116 -5.92 15.49 -6.60
CA LEU A 116 -5.90 15.31 -5.15
C LEU A 116 -5.03 16.35 -4.44
N ASN A 117 -4.11 17.04 -5.13
CA ASN A 117 -3.20 18.00 -4.50
C ASN A 117 -3.90 19.11 -3.67
N PRO A 118 -5.05 19.69 -4.07
CA PRO A 118 -5.77 20.63 -3.23
C PRO A 118 -6.32 20.02 -1.93
N PHE A 119 -6.49 18.72 -1.88
CA PHE A 119 -7.10 17.96 -0.78
C PHE A 119 -6.10 17.16 0.04
N LYS A 120 -4.80 17.23 -0.25
CA LYS A 120 -3.76 16.43 0.40
C LYS A 120 -3.59 16.66 1.92
N GLU A 121 -4.19 17.70 2.47
CA GLU A 121 -4.24 17.97 3.90
C GLU A 121 -5.40 17.26 4.60
N TYR A 122 -6.32 16.66 3.84
CA TYR A 122 -7.43 15.91 4.39
C TYR A 122 -7.08 14.43 4.47
N ILE A 123 -7.37 13.83 5.62
CA ILE A 123 -7.20 12.38 5.85
C ILE A 123 -8.04 11.60 4.81
N PHE A 124 -7.60 10.45 4.42
CA PHE A 124 -8.01 9.63 3.29
C PHE A 124 -7.52 10.17 1.95
N PHE A 125 -7.72 11.44 1.62
CA PHE A 125 -7.15 12.06 0.41
C PHE A 125 -5.61 12.04 0.44
N HIS A 126 -5.03 12.26 1.61
CA HIS A 126 -3.59 12.22 1.82
C HIS A 126 -3.00 10.85 1.45
N GLU A 127 -3.62 9.77 1.92
CA GLU A 127 -3.17 8.41 1.68
C GLU A 127 -3.20 8.05 0.18
N TYR A 128 -4.29 8.39 -0.51
CA TYR A 128 -4.38 8.18 -1.96
C TYR A 128 -3.41 9.07 -2.73
N TYR A 129 -3.24 10.34 -2.36
CA TYR A 129 -2.27 11.25 -2.97
C TYR A 129 -0.84 10.69 -2.88
N GLU A 130 -0.42 10.22 -1.72
CA GLU A 130 0.91 9.63 -1.55
C GLU A 130 1.07 8.33 -2.35
N CYS A 131 0.04 7.46 -2.42
CA CYS A 131 0.08 6.27 -3.24
C CYS A 131 0.30 6.61 -4.73
N PHE A 132 -0.50 7.51 -5.30
CA PHE A 132 -0.32 7.92 -6.70
C PHE A 132 1.04 8.57 -6.95
N LYS A 133 1.56 9.33 -6.00
CA LYS A 133 2.89 9.95 -6.08
C LYS A 133 4.01 8.89 -6.12
N TRP A 134 3.95 7.85 -5.30
CA TRP A 134 4.93 6.75 -5.35
C TRP A 134 4.84 5.96 -6.66
N ILE A 135 3.63 5.68 -7.16
CA ILE A 135 3.44 5.02 -8.45
C ILE A 135 4.04 5.89 -9.56
N TYR A 136 3.69 7.17 -9.62
CA TYR A 136 4.25 8.10 -10.61
C TYR A 136 5.77 8.16 -10.54
N THR A 137 6.35 8.35 -9.36
CA THR A 137 7.79 8.45 -9.16
C THR A 137 8.50 7.18 -9.63
N TYR A 138 7.99 6.01 -9.24
CA TYR A 138 8.61 4.75 -9.66
C TYR A 138 8.54 4.55 -11.18
N TYR A 139 7.39 4.70 -11.81
CA TYR A 139 7.26 4.42 -13.24
C TYR A 139 7.84 5.51 -14.14
N SER A 140 8.05 6.74 -13.65
CA SER A 140 8.70 7.82 -14.40
C SER A 140 10.22 7.88 -14.23
N SER A 141 10.75 7.52 -13.06
CA SER A 141 12.19 7.66 -12.74
C SER A 141 12.82 6.41 -12.15
N PHE A 142 12.07 5.32 -11.97
CA PHE A 142 12.49 4.07 -11.32
C PHE A 142 12.94 4.24 -9.85
N GLU A 143 12.53 5.32 -9.21
CA GLU A 143 12.80 5.56 -7.80
C GLU A 143 11.77 4.83 -6.92
N LEU A 144 12.24 3.89 -6.11
CA LEU A 144 11.40 3.15 -5.18
C LEU A 144 11.19 3.93 -3.87
N PRO A 145 10.05 3.73 -3.19
CA PRO A 145 9.83 4.30 -1.86
C PRO A 145 10.93 3.88 -0.88
N THR A 146 11.12 4.66 0.20
CA THR A 146 12.07 4.30 1.27
C THR A 146 11.57 3.06 2.04
N LEU A 147 12.45 2.40 2.79
CA LEU A 147 12.01 1.28 3.66
C LEU A 147 10.98 1.73 4.69
N GLN A 148 11.10 2.93 5.23
CA GLN A 148 10.09 3.48 6.14
C GLN A 148 8.73 3.68 5.43
N SER A 149 8.74 4.13 4.16
CA SER A 149 7.53 4.26 3.36
C SER A 149 6.90 2.89 3.06
N THR A 150 7.69 1.81 2.91
CA THR A 150 7.13 0.47 2.70
C THR A 150 6.32 -0.02 3.90
N GLU A 151 6.75 0.24 5.13
CA GLU A 151 5.98 -0.11 6.33
C GLU A 151 4.66 0.68 6.40
N TYR A 152 4.69 1.95 5.99
CA TYR A 152 3.48 2.75 5.88
C TYR A 152 2.52 2.16 4.84
N ILE A 153 3.01 1.82 3.63
CA ILE A 153 2.20 1.21 2.56
C ILE A 153 1.54 -0.09 3.04
N ILE A 154 2.31 -0.98 3.68
CA ILE A 154 1.80 -2.25 4.24
C ILE A 154 0.60 -1.99 5.16
N SER A 155 0.70 -0.95 5.95
CA SER A 155 -0.33 -0.57 6.92
C SER A 155 -1.61 0.00 6.29
N LEU A 156 -1.60 0.38 5.01
CA LEU A 156 -2.78 0.93 4.31
C LEU A 156 -3.78 -0.13 3.81
N LYS A 157 -3.56 -1.42 4.06
CA LYS A 157 -4.37 -2.53 3.54
C LYS A 157 -5.90 -2.35 3.66
N ASN A 158 -6.35 -1.80 4.78
CA ASN A 158 -7.78 -1.61 5.07
C ASN A 158 -8.24 -0.15 4.91
N ILE A 159 -7.38 0.71 4.38
CA ILE A 159 -7.64 2.15 4.23
C ILE A 159 -7.90 2.50 2.78
N ILE A 160 -7.05 2.04 1.87
CA ILE A 160 -7.16 2.32 0.44
C ILE A 160 -7.90 1.20 -0.31
N ASN A 161 -8.25 1.47 -1.56
CA ASN A 161 -8.88 0.47 -2.44
C ASN A 161 -7.97 -0.75 -2.63
N SER A 162 -8.54 -1.95 -2.66
CA SER A 162 -7.79 -3.21 -2.75
C SER A 162 -6.91 -3.31 -4.02
N ASN A 163 -7.40 -2.86 -5.18
CA ASN A 163 -6.62 -2.89 -6.42
C ASN A 163 -5.43 -1.91 -6.37
N LEU A 164 -5.64 -0.71 -5.79
CA LEU A 164 -4.54 0.22 -5.55
C LEU A 164 -3.52 -0.40 -4.58
N TYR A 165 -4.01 -1.07 -3.52
CA TYR A 165 -3.14 -1.75 -2.57
C TYR A 165 -2.27 -2.82 -3.25
N GLU A 166 -2.83 -3.62 -4.17
CA GLU A 166 -2.07 -4.60 -4.95
C GLU A 166 -0.92 -3.96 -5.74
N VAL A 167 -1.17 -2.82 -6.40
CA VAL A 167 -0.11 -2.08 -7.11
C VAL A 167 0.97 -1.58 -6.15
N MET A 168 0.55 -1.09 -4.97
CA MET A 168 1.49 -0.61 -3.95
C MET A 168 2.34 -1.73 -3.36
N ILE A 169 1.79 -2.93 -3.18
CA ILE A 169 2.52 -4.09 -2.66
C ILE A 169 3.59 -4.58 -3.63
N ASP A 170 3.40 -4.44 -4.93
CA ASP A 170 4.47 -4.70 -5.90
C ASP A 170 5.68 -3.76 -5.70
N LEU A 171 5.44 -2.47 -5.43
CA LEU A 171 6.53 -1.53 -5.11
C LEU A 171 7.24 -1.90 -3.80
N VAL A 172 6.48 -2.34 -2.80
CA VAL A 172 7.03 -2.84 -1.52
C VAL A 172 7.90 -4.07 -1.77
N PHE A 173 7.42 -5.04 -2.55
CA PHE A 173 8.17 -6.24 -2.90
C PHE A 173 9.51 -5.88 -3.56
N LYS A 174 9.49 -5.04 -4.59
CA LYS A 174 10.69 -4.57 -5.29
C LYS A 174 11.68 -3.91 -4.32
N LYS A 175 11.18 -2.99 -3.47
CA LYS A 175 12.05 -2.29 -2.50
C LYS A 175 12.68 -3.23 -1.49
N ARG A 176 11.89 -4.14 -0.90
CA ARG A 176 12.39 -5.09 0.10
C ARG A 176 13.41 -6.05 -0.52
N THR A 177 13.13 -6.59 -1.71
CA THR A 177 14.05 -7.47 -2.44
C THR A 177 15.40 -6.80 -2.72
N ILE A 178 15.40 -5.57 -3.26
CA ILE A 178 16.64 -4.82 -3.50
C ILE A 178 17.40 -4.51 -2.21
N SER A 179 16.68 -4.37 -1.09
CA SER A 179 17.28 -4.13 0.23
C SER A 179 17.71 -5.42 0.95
N GLY A 180 17.59 -6.59 0.33
CA GLY A 180 17.95 -7.87 0.92
C GLY A 180 16.98 -8.37 2.00
N ILE A 181 15.75 -7.87 2.01
CA ILE A 181 14.71 -8.26 2.97
C ILE A 181 13.76 -9.23 2.29
N TYR A 182 13.83 -10.50 2.65
CA TYR A 182 13.06 -11.59 2.03
C TYR A 182 11.91 -12.13 2.90
N ASP A 183 11.58 -11.46 4.00
CA ASP A 183 10.39 -11.78 4.78
C ASP A 183 9.15 -11.13 4.14
N PHE A 184 8.34 -11.96 3.51
CA PHE A 184 7.09 -11.60 2.85
C PHE A 184 5.89 -12.32 3.45
N SER A 185 6.02 -12.86 4.67
CA SER A 185 4.97 -13.63 5.36
C SER A 185 3.66 -12.86 5.58
N TYR A 186 3.71 -11.53 5.53
CA TYR A 186 2.53 -10.66 5.68
C TYR A 186 1.66 -10.57 4.42
N PHE A 187 2.12 -11.10 3.28
CA PHE A 187 1.46 -10.95 2.00
C PHE A 187 1.00 -12.31 1.48
N ASP A 188 -0.25 -12.38 1.04
CA ASP A 188 -0.77 -13.54 0.34
C ASP A 188 -0.60 -13.37 -1.17
N PHE A 189 0.65 -13.37 -1.62
CA PHE A 189 0.97 -13.23 -3.03
C PHE A 189 0.40 -14.35 -3.89
N LYS A 190 0.30 -15.56 -3.35
CA LYS A 190 -0.23 -16.72 -4.06
C LYS A 190 -1.68 -16.51 -4.51
N ASN A 191 -2.51 -15.93 -3.64
CA ASN A 191 -3.93 -15.71 -3.90
C ASN A 191 -4.25 -14.25 -4.29
N SER A 192 -3.23 -13.48 -4.69
CA SER A 192 -3.42 -12.11 -5.15
C SER A 192 -4.25 -12.05 -6.43
N ASN A 193 -5.08 -11.00 -6.56
CA ASN A 193 -5.80 -10.69 -7.79
C ASN A 193 -4.88 -10.11 -8.88
N SER A 194 -3.71 -9.61 -8.51
CA SER A 194 -2.71 -9.06 -9.41
C SER A 194 -1.82 -10.14 -10.01
N MET A 195 -1.67 -10.12 -11.33
CA MET A 195 -0.76 -11.06 -12.04
C MET A 195 0.68 -10.80 -11.65
N ILE A 196 1.08 -9.53 -11.48
CA ILE A 196 2.45 -9.19 -11.07
C ILE A 196 2.76 -9.71 -9.67
N ASN A 197 1.82 -9.60 -8.72
CA ASN A 197 2.03 -10.09 -7.37
C ASN A 197 2.08 -11.61 -7.31
N ARG A 198 1.31 -12.32 -8.13
CA ARG A 198 1.46 -13.77 -8.28
C ARG A 198 2.81 -14.13 -8.91
N GLY A 199 3.32 -13.30 -9.84
CA GLY A 199 4.70 -13.40 -10.32
C GLY A 199 5.73 -13.20 -9.22
N ASN A 200 5.51 -12.27 -8.30
CA ASN A 200 6.36 -12.07 -7.12
C ASN A 200 6.39 -13.32 -6.21
N HIS A 201 5.29 -14.09 -6.13
CA HIS A 201 5.28 -15.37 -5.41
C HIS A 201 6.25 -16.39 -6.01
N MET A 202 6.33 -16.49 -7.33
CA MET A 202 7.32 -17.35 -8.00
C MET A 202 8.75 -16.99 -7.58
N MET A 203 9.07 -15.69 -7.54
CA MET A 203 10.38 -15.20 -7.11
C MET A 203 10.68 -15.55 -5.63
N ILE A 204 9.67 -15.52 -4.77
CA ILE A 204 9.82 -15.94 -3.37
C ILE A 204 10.16 -17.43 -3.29
N LEU A 205 9.43 -18.29 -4.00
CA LEU A 205 9.69 -19.73 -4.04
C LEU A 205 11.10 -20.05 -4.57
N TYR A 206 11.51 -19.35 -5.64
CA TYR A 206 12.86 -19.45 -6.19
C TYR A 206 13.93 -19.09 -5.15
N ASN A 207 13.81 -17.95 -4.49
CA ASN A 207 14.75 -17.49 -3.47
C ASN A 207 14.78 -18.38 -2.22
N GLN A 208 13.71 -19.12 -1.96
CA GLN A 208 13.63 -20.14 -0.88
C GLN A 208 14.16 -21.50 -1.32
N SER A 209 14.71 -21.64 -2.53
CA SER A 209 15.16 -22.91 -3.13
C SER A 209 14.05 -23.98 -3.24
N LYS A 210 12.79 -23.56 -3.31
CA LYS A 210 11.62 -24.42 -3.47
C LYS A 210 11.29 -24.63 -4.95
N LEU A 211 12.27 -25.17 -5.69
CA LEU A 211 12.20 -25.22 -7.16
C LEU A 211 11.03 -26.06 -7.68
N SER A 212 10.69 -27.20 -7.06
CA SER A 212 9.55 -28.01 -7.47
C SER A 212 8.24 -27.26 -7.32
N GLU A 213 7.99 -26.66 -6.13
CA GLU A 213 6.78 -25.88 -5.86
C GLU A 213 6.67 -24.68 -6.83
N MET A 214 7.80 -24.06 -7.13
CA MET A 214 7.86 -22.94 -8.08
C MET A 214 7.50 -23.39 -9.50
N LEU A 215 8.03 -24.52 -9.98
CA LEU A 215 7.77 -25.03 -11.34
C LEU A 215 6.29 -25.43 -11.51
N ASP A 216 5.71 -26.10 -10.50
CA ASP A 216 4.29 -26.45 -10.49
C ASP A 216 3.42 -25.18 -10.54
N TYR A 217 3.74 -24.19 -9.73
CA TYR A 217 3.03 -22.90 -9.71
C TYR A 217 3.20 -22.10 -11.02
N CYS A 218 4.40 -22.16 -11.65
CA CYS A 218 4.64 -21.58 -12.96
C CYS A 218 3.74 -22.18 -14.03
N GLN A 219 3.45 -23.48 -13.98
CA GLN A 219 2.58 -24.15 -14.96
C GLN A 219 1.14 -23.63 -14.87
N ASP A 220 0.60 -23.48 -13.67
CA ASP A 220 -0.74 -22.95 -13.44
C ASP A 220 -0.87 -21.51 -13.98
N LEU A 221 0.15 -20.66 -13.73
CA LEU A 221 0.18 -19.28 -14.21
C LEU A 221 0.37 -19.18 -15.72
N GLU A 222 1.13 -20.08 -16.33
CA GLU A 222 1.37 -20.11 -17.79
C GLU A 222 0.06 -20.32 -18.55
N GLU A 223 -0.79 -21.24 -18.10
CA GLU A 223 -2.11 -21.47 -18.69
C GLU A 223 -3.00 -20.21 -18.56
N GLU A 224 -3.03 -19.60 -17.38
CA GLU A 224 -3.83 -18.41 -17.13
C GLU A 224 -3.33 -17.21 -17.96
N TYR A 225 -2.04 -16.92 -17.96
CA TYR A 225 -1.48 -15.75 -18.67
C TYR A 225 -1.58 -15.92 -20.18
N SER A 226 -1.46 -17.15 -20.68
CA SER A 226 -1.71 -17.48 -22.09
C SER A 226 -3.15 -17.20 -22.48
N SER A 227 -4.11 -17.61 -21.67
CA SER A 227 -5.54 -17.39 -21.93
C SER A 227 -5.90 -15.89 -21.96
N LYS A 228 -5.16 -15.07 -21.22
CA LYS A 228 -5.31 -13.61 -21.14
C LYS A 228 -4.44 -12.84 -22.14
N ASN A 229 -3.65 -13.54 -22.99
CA ASN A 229 -2.69 -12.94 -23.93
C ASN A 229 -1.66 -12.02 -23.25
N ASN A 230 -1.29 -12.30 -21.99
CA ASN A 230 -0.32 -11.50 -21.26
C ASN A 230 1.11 -12.02 -21.49
N TYR A 231 1.65 -11.72 -22.66
CA TYR A 231 2.96 -12.19 -23.10
C TYR A 231 4.11 -11.68 -22.25
N ILE A 232 3.97 -10.49 -21.62
CA ILE A 232 5.01 -9.94 -20.74
C ILE A 232 5.14 -10.83 -19.49
N ARG A 233 4.04 -11.22 -18.88
CA ARG A 233 4.07 -12.11 -17.71
C ARG A 233 4.49 -13.54 -18.07
N LEU A 234 4.20 -13.98 -19.28
CA LEU A 234 4.76 -15.25 -19.80
C LEU A 234 6.28 -15.21 -19.92
N LEU A 235 6.86 -14.07 -20.35
CA LEU A 235 8.32 -13.90 -20.38
C LEU A 235 8.93 -13.98 -18.98
N ASP A 236 8.28 -13.43 -17.96
CA ASP A 236 8.74 -13.54 -16.58
C ASP A 236 8.80 -15.02 -16.15
N ILE A 237 7.74 -15.81 -16.46
CA ILE A 237 7.69 -17.26 -16.17
C ILE A 237 8.81 -18.00 -16.88
N TYR A 238 8.98 -17.80 -18.19
CA TYR A 238 10.00 -18.52 -18.98
C TYR A 238 11.41 -18.15 -18.54
N SER A 239 11.66 -16.88 -18.22
CA SER A 239 12.94 -16.44 -17.68
C SER A 239 13.26 -17.15 -16.36
N LEU A 240 12.30 -17.23 -15.44
CA LEU A 240 12.50 -17.88 -14.15
C LEU A 240 12.68 -19.39 -14.28
N LYS A 241 11.90 -20.07 -15.15
CA LYS A 241 12.12 -21.48 -15.49
C LYS A 241 13.54 -21.71 -16.05
N GLY A 242 14.00 -20.83 -16.95
CA GLY A 242 15.34 -20.89 -17.51
C GLY A 242 16.44 -20.77 -16.44
N PHE A 243 16.31 -19.86 -15.50
CA PHE A 243 17.25 -19.74 -14.38
C PHE A 243 17.23 -20.98 -13.47
N ALA A 244 16.06 -21.53 -13.17
CA ALA A 244 15.93 -22.73 -12.34
C ALA A 244 16.63 -23.93 -12.99
N PHE A 245 16.42 -24.16 -14.30
CA PHE A 245 17.08 -25.27 -15.01
C PHE A 245 18.59 -25.10 -15.13
N SER A 246 19.09 -23.86 -15.36
CA SER A 246 20.53 -23.61 -15.44
C SER A 246 21.26 -23.88 -14.12
N ASN A 247 20.60 -23.64 -12.99
CA ASN A 247 21.18 -23.92 -11.67
C ASN A 247 21.18 -25.42 -11.34
N THR A 248 20.13 -26.16 -11.71
CA THR A 248 20.07 -27.61 -11.49
C THR A 248 21.07 -28.38 -12.37
N GLU A 249 21.43 -27.88 -13.53
CA GLU A 249 22.50 -28.47 -14.35
C GLU A 249 23.88 -28.23 -13.77
N LYS A 250 24.16 -27.05 -13.20
CA LYS A 250 25.45 -26.80 -12.52
C LYS A 250 25.69 -27.72 -11.33
N GLU A 251 24.67 -27.95 -10.49
CA GLU A 251 24.76 -28.87 -9.36
C GLU A 251 25.03 -30.34 -9.74
N LYS A 252 24.81 -30.72 -11.01
CA LYS A 252 25.12 -32.08 -11.51
C LYS A 252 26.56 -32.22 -11.99
N PHE A 253 27.30 -31.12 -12.14
CA PHE A 253 28.68 -31.09 -12.62
C PHE A 253 29.71 -30.70 -11.56
N GLU A 254 29.27 -30.35 -10.35
CA GLU A 254 30.09 -30.19 -9.14
C GLU A 254 30.01 -31.44 -8.26
#